data_45bddaabad788d599a481459e0b788f4
#
_entry.id   45bddaabad788d599a481459e0b788f4
#
_cell.length_a   1.000
_cell.length_b   1.000
_cell.length_c   1.000
_cell.angle_alpha   90.00
_cell.angle_beta   90.00
_cell.angle_gamma   90.00
#
_symmetry.space_group_name_H-M   'P 1'
#
loop_
_entity.id
_entity.type
_entity.pdbx_description
1 polymer ?
#
loop_
_entity_poly.entity_id
_entity_poly.type
_entity_poly.pdbx_seq_one_letter_code
_entity_poly.pdbx_strand_id
1 'polypeptide(L)'
;MHKLHFWLVAFFMVVHCTSIMADDYVQNNDIPYQENGNEYAKERCKLDFYYPTHVKEFPVVVWFHGGGLEGGGKFIPQELKDKGIGVIGVNYRLLPKAGIQECIDDAAAAVAWAFRNVTRYGGSTSKIFVAGHSAGGYLTDMIVLKKDYLQKYGIDADSIAGAFPFSGQVITHFNVRKARGLSSLTPMVDDTAPLYYVRKLPMPFVLLSGDRELELYGRYEEQAYFWRMMQLHQNDQCLLYEMDGYDHGNMPEAGHKIMVRHIKTICDGKKIKR
;
A
#
# COMPACT_ATOMS: atom_id res chain seq x y z
N MET A 1 -28.38 21.42 65.57
CA MET A 1 -28.72 20.66 64.36
C MET A 1 -28.29 21.48 63.16
N HIS A 2 -27.07 21.20 62.63
CA HIS A 2 -26.52 21.87 61.43
C HIS A 2 -26.76 20.96 60.21
N LYS A 3 -27.54 21.45 59.22
CA LYS A 3 -27.72 20.79 57.92
C LYS A 3 -26.58 21.17 56.98
N LEU A 4 -25.78 20.18 56.64
CA LEU A 4 -24.72 20.30 55.65
C LEU A 4 -25.36 20.14 54.26
N HIS A 5 -25.28 21.17 53.41
CA HIS A 5 -25.71 21.11 52.03
C HIS A 5 -24.51 20.71 51.16
N PHE A 6 -24.55 19.51 50.59
CA PHE A 6 -23.59 19.06 49.57
C PHE A 6 -24.03 19.60 48.20
N TRP A 7 -23.21 20.47 47.62
CA TRP A 7 -23.37 20.88 46.22
C TRP A 7 -22.61 19.87 45.33
N LEU A 8 -23.35 19.12 44.52
CA LEU A 8 -22.77 18.26 43.48
C LEU A 8 -22.46 19.12 42.24
N VAL A 9 -21.19 19.38 41.99
CA VAL A 9 -20.75 20.02 40.74
C VAL A 9 -20.61 18.94 39.69
N ALA A 10 -21.56 18.86 38.75
CA ALA A 10 -21.47 17.98 37.58
C ALA A 10 -20.52 18.61 36.57
N PHE A 11 -19.36 17.97 36.38
CA PHE A 11 -18.40 18.35 35.35
C PHE A 11 -18.88 17.78 34.01
N PHE A 12 -19.49 18.62 33.18
CA PHE A 12 -19.84 18.27 31.81
C PHE A 12 -18.55 18.28 30.95
N MET A 13 -18.00 17.11 30.64
CA MET A 13 -16.94 16.97 29.66
C MET A 13 -17.55 17.13 28.27
N VAL A 14 -17.41 18.31 27.67
CA VAL A 14 -17.81 18.58 26.29
C VAL A 14 -16.76 17.92 25.37
N VAL A 15 -17.07 16.73 24.87
CA VAL A 15 -16.29 16.11 23.81
C VAL A 15 -16.54 16.90 22.53
N HIS A 16 -15.59 17.77 22.16
CA HIS A 16 -15.61 18.42 20.85
C HIS A 16 -15.26 17.37 19.80
N CYS A 17 -16.29 16.78 19.20
CA CYS A 17 -16.14 16.05 17.94
C CYS A 17 -15.95 17.09 16.82
N THR A 18 -14.70 17.43 16.51
CA THR A 18 -14.38 18.23 15.32
C THR A 18 -14.69 17.38 14.09
N SER A 19 -15.80 17.66 13.43
CA SER A 19 -16.07 17.14 12.10
C SER A 19 -15.00 17.69 11.15
N ILE A 20 -14.14 16.82 10.60
CA ILE A 20 -13.19 17.18 9.55
C ILE A 20 -14.04 17.52 8.32
N MET A 21 -14.01 18.77 7.89
CA MET A 21 -14.74 19.26 6.71
C MET A 21 -13.93 18.98 5.43
N ALA A 22 -14.58 18.94 4.27
CA ALA A 22 -13.93 18.66 2.98
C ALA A 22 -12.82 19.68 2.62
N ASP A 23 -12.88 20.89 3.16
CA ASP A 23 -11.86 21.94 2.98
C ASP A 23 -10.55 21.67 3.74
N ASP A 24 -10.50 20.62 4.57
CA ASP A 24 -9.33 20.23 5.34
C ASP A 24 -8.31 19.40 4.52
N TYR A 25 -8.60 19.11 3.25
CA TYR A 25 -7.74 18.33 2.37
C TYR A 25 -7.44 19.03 1.06
N VAL A 26 -6.24 18.77 0.54
CA VAL A 26 -5.77 19.27 -0.77
C VAL A 26 -5.30 18.10 -1.62
N GLN A 27 -5.51 18.17 -2.92
CA GLN A 27 -4.95 17.24 -3.90
C GLN A 27 -4.08 17.98 -4.89
N ASN A 28 -2.79 17.64 -4.92
CA ASN A 28 -1.85 18.06 -5.95
C ASN A 28 -1.74 16.96 -6.99
N ASN A 29 -1.95 17.31 -8.24
CA ASN A 29 -1.97 16.36 -9.35
C ASN A 29 -0.69 16.42 -10.18
N ASP A 30 -0.39 15.31 -10.88
CA ASP A 30 0.65 15.19 -11.90
C ASP A 30 2.06 15.61 -11.44
N ILE A 31 2.38 15.35 -10.18
CA ILE A 31 3.71 15.62 -9.63
C ILE A 31 4.70 14.60 -10.23
N PRO A 32 5.73 15.03 -10.97
CA PRO A 32 6.76 14.12 -11.48
C PRO A 32 7.61 13.58 -10.32
N TYR A 33 7.85 12.27 -10.30
CA TYR A 33 8.72 11.64 -9.30
C TYR A 33 10.05 11.14 -9.89
N GLN A 34 10.21 11.24 -11.22
CA GLN A 34 11.46 11.05 -11.93
C GLN A 34 11.72 12.26 -12.82
N GLU A 35 12.91 12.86 -12.67
CA GLU A 35 13.33 14.02 -13.49
C GLU A 35 14.07 13.59 -14.76
N ASN A 36 14.81 12.48 -14.67
CA ASN A 36 15.64 11.95 -15.75
C ASN A 36 15.06 10.64 -16.29
N GLY A 37 14.41 10.69 -17.43
CA GLY A 37 13.81 9.54 -18.09
C GLY A 37 13.53 9.79 -19.58
N ASN A 38 13.27 8.71 -20.32
CA ASN A 38 12.79 8.83 -21.70
C ASN A 38 11.41 9.48 -21.73
N GLU A 39 10.90 9.82 -22.91
CA GLU A 39 9.61 10.50 -23.06
C GLU A 39 8.45 9.72 -22.43
N TYR A 40 8.49 8.38 -22.49
CA TYR A 40 7.46 7.56 -21.87
C TYR A 40 7.52 7.62 -20.32
N ALA A 41 8.71 7.69 -19.73
CA ALA A 41 8.85 7.93 -18.30
C ALA A 41 8.33 9.32 -17.90
N LYS A 42 8.64 10.37 -18.67
CA LYS A 42 8.12 11.73 -18.43
C LYS A 42 6.60 11.81 -18.54
N GLU A 43 6.01 11.02 -19.43
CA GLU A 43 4.55 10.90 -19.57
C GLU A 43 3.94 10.20 -18.34
N ARG A 44 4.50 9.03 -17.98
CA ARG A 44 3.87 8.11 -17.01
C ARG A 44 4.32 8.30 -15.56
N CYS A 45 5.59 8.65 -15.30
CA CYS A 45 6.12 8.69 -13.93
C CYS A 45 5.68 9.94 -13.16
N LYS A 46 4.37 10.02 -12.95
CA LYS A 46 3.67 11.09 -12.21
C LYS A 46 2.81 10.49 -11.11
N LEU A 47 2.62 11.24 -10.05
CA LEU A 47 1.77 10.88 -8.93
C LEU A 47 0.80 12.01 -8.60
N ASP A 48 -0.31 11.66 -7.96
CA ASP A 48 -1.22 12.60 -7.32
C ASP A 48 -1.07 12.45 -5.80
N PHE A 49 -1.06 13.56 -5.07
CA PHE A 49 -0.98 13.52 -3.62
C PHE A 49 -2.17 14.24 -2.98
N TYR A 50 -3.03 13.46 -2.33
CA TYR A 50 -4.15 13.90 -1.52
C TYR A 50 -3.75 13.86 -0.04
N TYR A 51 -3.88 14.96 0.71
CA TYR A 51 -3.38 15.03 2.08
C TYR A 51 -4.15 16.05 2.94
N PRO A 52 -4.21 15.84 4.29
CA PRO A 52 -4.83 16.80 5.21
C PRO A 52 -3.91 18.02 5.39
N THR A 53 -4.50 19.23 5.47
CA THR A 53 -3.76 20.50 5.61
C THR A 53 -3.52 20.89 7.07
N HIS A 54 -4.44 20.53 7.98
CA HIS A 54 -4.40 20.92 9.38
C HIS A 54 -3.83 19.87 10.34
N VAL A 55 -3.48 18.68 9.81
CA VAL A 55 -2.85 17.60 10.58
C VAL A 55 -1.34 17.61 10.30
N LYS A 56 -0.53 17.38 11.34
CA LYS A 56 0.93 17.18 11.20
C LYS A 56 1.28 15.74 11.55
N GLU A 57 2.43 15.28 11.04
CA GLU A 57 2.92 13.91 11.24
C GLU A 57 1.90 12.84 10.82
N PHE A 58 1.06 13.15 9.81
CA PHE A 58 0.07 12.20 9.32
C PHE A 58 0.73 11.03 8.59
N PRO A 59 0.14 9.82 8.66
CA PRO A 59 0.60 8.68 7.89
C PRO A 59 0.32 8.87 6.40
N VAL A 60 1.19 8.28 5.57
CA VAL A 60 1.08 8.37 4.11
C VAL A 60 1.04 6.98 3.48
N VAL A 61 0.08 6.76 2.61
CA VAL A 61 -0.03 5.55 1.79
C VAL A 61 0.43 5.84 0.37
N VAL A 62 1.41 5.10 -0.12
CA VAL A 62 1.79 5.07 -1.53
C VAL A 62 0.98 3.95 -2.18
N TRP A 63 0.04 4.32 -3.06
CA TRP A 63 -0.93 3.43 -3.68
C TRP A 63 -0.61 3.19 -5.15
N PHE A 64 -0.44 1.93 -5.52
CA PHE A 64 -0.24 1.48 -6.90
C PHE A 64 -1.52 0.87 -7.47
N HIS A 65 -1.94 1.34 -8.65
CA HIS A 65 -3.11 0.82 -9.36
C HIS A 65 -2.87 -0.58 -9.94
N GLY A 66 -3.97 -1.30 -10.21
CA GLY A 66 -3.96 -2.56 -10.94
C GLY A 66 -3.88 -2.37 -12.46
N GLY A 67 -4.22 -3.43 -13.20
CA GLY A 67 -4.27 -3.42 -14.66
C GLY A 67 -3.23 -4.33 -15.33
N GLY A 68 -2.75 -5.36 -14.62
CA GLY A 68 -1.91 -6.42 -15.18
C GLY A 68 -0.53 -5.96 -15.65
N LEU A 69 -0.06 -4.79 -15.23
CA LEU A 69 1.15 -4.11 -15.74
C LEU A 69 1.04 -3.66 -17.20
N GLU A 70 -0.11 -3.83 -17.85
CA GLU A 70 -0.37 -3.47 -19.25
C GLU A 70 -1.35 -2.28 -19.38
N GLY A 71 -2.06 -1.94 -18.30
CA GLY A 71 -3.07 -0.88 -18.30
C GLY A 71 -3.24 -0.24 -16.93
N GLY A 72 -4.23 0.67 -16.84
CA GLY A 72 -4.56 1.39 -15.63
C GLY A 72 -3.93 2.78 -15.53
N GLY A 73 -4.30 3.48 -14.46
CA GLY A 73 -3.82 4.84 -14.17
C GLY A 73 -3.97 5.18 -12.70
N LYS A 74 -3.23 6.20 -12.26
CA LYS A 74 -3.25 6.70 -10.90
C LYS A 74 -4.63 7.21 -10.49
N PHE A 75 -5.00 6.95 -9.27
CA PHE A 75 -6.19 7.48 -8.61
C PHE A 75 -6.01 7.48 -7.11
N ILE A 76 -6.80 8.26 -6.42
CA ILE A 76 -6.91 8.23 -4.97
C ILE A 76 -8.13 7.38 -4.61
N PRO A 77 -7.96 6.20 -3.95
CA PRO A 77 -9.10 5.38 -3.51
C PRO A 77 -10.05 6.17 -2.63
N GLN A 78 -11.36 6.12 -2.96
CA GLN A 78 -12.37 6.92 -2.27
C GLN A 78 -12.45 6.56 -0.77
N GLU A 79 -12.24 5.29 -0.43
CA GLU A 79 -12.30 4.75 0.92
C GLU A 79 -11.16 5.27 1.82
N LEU A 80 -10.08 5.80 1.21
CA LEU A 80 -8.94 6.38 1.93
C LEU A 80 -9.07 7.88 2.15
N LYS A 81 -10.01 8.55 1.47
CA LYS A 81 -10.23 9.99 1.64
C LYS A 81 -10.81 10.29 3.03
N ASP A 82 -10.46 11.44 3.55
CA ASP A 82 -10.98 11.99 4.81
C ASP A 82 -10.73 11.08 6.04
N LYS A 83 -9.61 10.36 6.06
CA LYS A 83 -9.24 9.42 7.14
C LYS A 83 -8.08 9.90 8.03
N GLY A 84 -7.61 11.14 7.85
CA GLY A 84 -6.39 11.63 8.51
C GLY A 84 -5.10 11.06 7.91
N ILE A 85 -5.17 10.56 6.67
CA ILE A 85 -4.09 9.89 5.95
C ILE A 85 -3.79 10.68 4.68
N GLY A 86 -2.51 10.87 4.37
CA GLY A 86 -2.09 11.30 3.05
C GLY A 86 -2.08 10.09 2.10
N VAL A 87 -2.54 10.26 0.86
CA VAL A 87 -2.59 9.20 -0.14
C VAL A 87 -1.90 9.65 -1.41
N ILE A 88 -0.90 8.91 -1.84
CA ILE A 88 -0.16 9.14 -3.07
C ILE A 88 -0.62 8.10 -4.10
N GLY A 89 -1.40 8.50 -5.09
CA GLY A 89 -1.79 7.66 -6.22
C GLY A 89 -0.70 7.70 -7.29
N VAL A 90 -0.15 6.56 -7.68
CA VAL A 90 1.04 6.48 -8.53
C VAL A 90 0.71 5.90 -9.90
N ASN A 91 1.14 6.60 -10.98
CA ASN A 91 1.34 6.02 -12.29
C ASN A 91 2.75 5.44 -12.40
N TYR A 92 2.90 4.39 -13.16
CA TYR A 92 4.18 3.77 -13.53
C TYR A 92 4.13 3.38 -15.01
N ARG A 93 5.29 3.15 -15.63
CA ARG A 93 5.36 2.68 -17.04
C ARG A 93 4.77 1.28 -17.14
N LEU A 94 4.24 0.95 -18.31
CA LEU A 94 3.45 -0.26 -18.57
C LEU A 94 4.06 -1.08 -19.71
N LEU A 95 3.87 -2.39 -19.63
CA LEU A 95 4.14 -3.31 -20.73
C LEU A 95 3.24 -3.00 -21.94
N PRO A 96 3.64 -3.31 -23.18
CA PRO A 96 4.97 -3.74 -23.59
C PRO A 96 5.92 -2.55 -23.86
N LYS A 97 5.48 -1.28 -23.64
CA LYS A 97 6.30 -0.08 -23.91
C LYS A 97 7.50 0.03 -22.96
N ALA A 98 7.40 -0.58 -21.78
CA ALA A 98 8.48 -0.72 -20.81
C ALA A 98 8.67 -2.20 -20.44
N GLY A 99 9.81 -2.56 -19.89
CA GLY A 99 10.05 -3.90 -19.34
C GLY A 99 9.54 -3.99 -17.88
N ILE A 100 9.46 -5.23 -17.37
CA ILE A 100 9.03 -5.47 -15.98
C ILE A 100 9.97 -4.76 -14.97
N GLN A 101 11.28 -4.75 -15.25
CA GLN A 101 12.24 -4.08 -14.38
C GLN A 101 11.96 -2.58 -14.29
N GLU A 102 11.60 -1.94 -15.40
CA GLU A 102 11.27 -0.52 -15.45
C GLU A 102 9.98 -0.22 -14.67
N CYS A 103 8.97 -1.11 -14.72
CA CYS A 103 7.75 -0.96 -13.91
C CYS A 103 8.07 -0.96 -12.40
N ILE A 104 8.95 -1.89 -11.96
CA ILE A 104 9.38 -2.00 -10.56
C ILE A 104 10.26 -0.82 -10.16
N ASP A 105 11.19 -0.41 -11.02
CA ASP A 105 12.07 0.75 -10.76
C ASP A 105 11.25 2.06 -10.62
N ASP A 106 10.19 2.23 -11.40
CA ASP A 106 9.27 3.35 -11.28
C ASP A 106 8.52 3.33 -9.94
N ALA A 107 8.04 2.15 -9.52
CA ALA A 107 7.41 2.00 -8.22
C ALA A 107 8.37 2.34 -7.07
N ALA A 108 9.62 1.89 -7.15
CA ALA A 108 10.67 2.23 -6.18
C ALA A 108 10.95 3.73 -6.15
N ALA A 109 11.03 4.39 -7.32
CA ALA A 109 11.23 5.83 -7.42
C ALA A 109 10.08 6.62 -6.77
N ALA A 110 8.83 6.17 -6.95
CA ALA A 110 7.67 6.81 -6.33
C ALA A 110 7.69 6.68 -4.80
N VAL A 111 8.05 5.50 -4.26
CA VAL A 111 8.24 5.32 -2.81
C VAL A 111 9.39 6.20 -2.31
N ALA A 112 10.50 6.26 -3.04
CA ALA A 112 11.62 7.13 -2.69
C ALA A 112 11.23 8.62 -2.71
N TRP A 113 10.38 9.04 -3.66
CA TRP A 113 9.82 10.38 -3.67
C TRP A 113 9.03 10.66 -2.37
N ALA A 114 8.21 9.72 -1.92
CA ALA A 114 7.47 9.86 -0.67
C ALA A 114 8.42 10.09 0.51
N PHE A 115 9.44 9.27 0.70
CA PHE A 115 10.42 9.44 1.79
C PHE A 115 11.14 10.79 1.76
N ARG A 116 11.36 11.37 0.58
CA ARG A 116 12.08 12.65 0.43
C ARG A 116 11.20 13.89 0.56
N ASN A 117 9.89 13.75 0.34
CA ASN A 117 9.03 14.92 0.13
C ASN A 117 7.87 15.06 1.11
N VAL A 118 7.32 13.98 1.69
CA VAL A 118 6.07 14.05 2.46
C VAL A 118 6.13 15.01 3.64
N THR A 119 7.30 15.23 4.24
CA THR A 119 7.49 16.18 5.35
C THR A 119 7.19 17.62 4.95
N ARG A 120 7.43 18.01 3.68
CA ARG A 120 7.10 19.35 3.16
C ARG A 120 5.60 19.62 3.16
N TYR A 121 4.80 18.54 3.14
CA TYR A 121 3.34 18.57 3.16
C TYR A 121 2.76 18.29 4.55
N GLY A 122 3.62 18.04 5.54
CA GLY A 122 3.22 17.74 6.93
C GLY A 122 3.04 16.24 7.22
N GLY A 123 3.39 15.34 6.29
CA GLY A 123 3.41 13.90 6.51
C GLY A 123 4.66 13.44 7.26
N SER A 124 4.62 12.21 7.77
CA SER A 124 5.73 11.61 8.53
C SER A 124 6.46 10.54 7.72
N THR A 125 7.78 10.64 7.60
CA THR A 125 8.61 9.61 6.95
C THR A 125 8.67 8.30 7.74
N SER A 126 8.41 8.34 9.05
CA SER A 126 8.30 7.14 9.88
C SER A 126 6.96 6.41 9.76
N LYS A 127 6.00 6.99 9.02
CA LYS A 127 4.64 6.47 8.84
C LYS A 127 4.28 6.35 7.36
N ILE A 128 5.24 5.92 6.53
CA ILE A 128 5.00 5.63 5.11
C ILE A 128 4.60 4.17 4.97
N PHE A 129 3.44 3.94 4.37
CA PHE A 129 2.87 2.64 4.04
C PHE A 129 2.88 2.45 2.53
N VAL A 130 3.09 1.22 2.07
CA VAL A 130 3.05 0.87 0.66
C VAL A 130 1.89 -0.10 0.43
N ALA A 131 1.08 0.19 -0.57
CA ALA A 131 -0.11 -0.59 -0.88
C ALA A 131 -0.41 -0.54 -2.39
N GLY A 132 -1.17 -1.51 -2.86
CA GLY A 132 -1.65 -1.51 -4.24
C GLY A 132 -2.48 -2.73 -4.53
N HIS A 133 -3.25 -2.69 -5.61
CA HIS A 133 -4.16 -3.75 -6.01
C HIS A 133 -3.64 -4.49 -7.25
N SER A 134 -3.78 -5.82 -7.27
CA SER A 134 -3.44 -6.67 -8.42
C SER A 134 -1.97 -6.47 -8.85
N ALA A 135 -1.71 -5.93 -10.05
CA ALA A 135 -0.37 -5.53 -10.47
C ALA A 135 0.29 -4.55 -9.48
N GLY A 136 -0.48 -3.63 -8.87
CA GLY A 136 0.00 -2.74 -7.81
C GLY A 136 0.34 -3.49 -6.52
N GLY A 137 -0.39 -4.56 -6.20
CA GLY A 137 -0.06 -5.47 -5.10
C GLY A 137 1.28 -6.19 -5.34
N TYR A 138 1.47 -6.69 -6.56
CA TYR A 138 2.75 -7.26 -6.98
C TYR A 138 3.92 -6.26 -6.85
N LEU A 139 3.73 -5.01 -7.29
CA LEU A 139 4.75 -3.97 -7.13
C LEU A 139 5.03 -3.69 -5.64
N THR A 140 3.99 -3.64 -4.80
CA THR A 140 4.12 -3.51 -3.34
C THR A 140 4.99 -4.62 -2.77
N ASP A 141 4.72 -5.87 -3.12
CA ASP A 141 5.48 -7.03 -2.68
C ASP A 141 6.96 -6.92 -3.09
N MET A 142 7.24 -6.62 -4.37
CA MET A 142 8.59 -6.50 -4.89
C MET A 142 9.41 -5.42 -4.19
N ILE A 143 8.83 -4.22 -3.98
CA ILE A 143 9.52 -3.09 -3.34
C ILE A 143 9.87 -3.39 -1.88
N VAL A 144 8.97 -4.06 -1.17
CA VAL A 144 9.15 -4.36 0.26
C VAL A 144 10.12 -5.51 0.47
N LEU A 145 10.05 -6.55 -0.35
CA LEU A 145 10.83 -7.77 -0.13
C LEU A 145 12.25 -7.69 -0.68
N LYS A 146 12.45 -7.12 -1.87
CA LYS A 146 13.78 -6.95 -2.46
C LYS A 146 14.35 -5.58 -2.12
N LYS A 147 15.18 -5.53 -1.08
CA LYS A 147 15.74 -4.27 -0.54
C LYS A 147 16.51 -3.43 -1.56
N ASP A 148 17.12 -4.06 -2.55
CA ASP A 148 17.96 -3.41 -3.57
C ASP A 148 17.22 -2.31 -4.34
N TYR A 149 15.89 -2.41 -4.48
CA TYR A 149 15.11 -1.40 -5.20
C TYR A 149 15.13 -0.05 -4.52
N LEU A 150 14.94 0.00 -3.20
CA LEU A 150 14.99 1.25 -2.43
C LEU A 150 16.42 1.65 -2.06
N GLN A 151 17.33 0.68 -1.93
CA GLN A 151 18.74 0.93 -1.67
C GLN A 151 19.38 1.83 -2.73
N LYS A 152 18.97 1.74 -4.01
CA LYS A 152 19.40 2.64 -5.09
C LYS A 152 19.17 4.13 -4.77
N TYR A 153 18.20 4.42 -3.90
CA TYR A 153 17.83 5.77 -3.45
C TYR A 153 18.36 6.12 -2.07
N GLY A 154 19.19 5.24 -1.46
CA GLY A 154 19.71 5.37 -0.10
C GLY A 154 18.67 5.12 0.99
N ILE A 155 17.59 4.40 0.66
CA ILE A 155 16.49 4.10 1.59
C ILE A 155 16.52 2.61 1.92
N ASP A 156 16.46 2.27 3.20
CA ASP A 156 16.23 0.90 3.63
C ASP A 156 14.74 0.57 3.54
N ALA A 157 14.38 -0.49 2.82
CA ALA A 157 13.00 -0.96 2.71
C ALA A 157 12.38 -1.29 4.09
N ASP A 158 13.21 -1.60 5.08
CA ASP A 158 12.78 -1.85 6.46
C ASP A 158 12.32 -0.57 7.19
N SER A 159 12.51 0.61 6.61
CA SER A 159 11.96 1.89 7.09
C SER A 159 10.48 2.10 6.70
N ILE A 160 9.91 1.25 5.84
CA ILE A 160 8.49 1.25 5.53
C ILE A 160 7.71 0.86 6.79
N ALA A 161 6.68 1.63 7.15
CA ALA A 161 5.90 1.41 8.37
C ALA A 161 4.97 0.19 8.30
N GLY A 162 4.60 -0.25 7.11
CA GLY A 162 3.79 -1.43 6.85
C GLY A 162 3.42 -1.57 5.38
N ALA A 163 3.07 -2.78 4.96
CA ALA A 163 2.71 -3.09 3.58
C ALA A 163 1.35 -3.78 3.49
N PHE A 164 0.60 -3.41 2.46
CA PHE A 164 -0.76 -3.90 2.21
C PHE A 164 -0.92 -4.25 0.72
N PRO A 165 -0.41 -5.39 0.25
CA PRO A 165 -0.70 -5.87 -1.08
C PRO A 165 -2.12 -6.45 -1.15
N PHE A 166 -2.94 -5.91 -2.07
CA PHE A 166 -4.29 -6.35 -2.36
C PHE A 166 -4.26 -7.27 -3.57
N SER A 167 -4.49 -8.55 -3.38
CA SER A 167 -4.52 -9.56 -4.43
C SER A 167 -3.31 -9.45 -5.39
N GLY A 168 -2.12 -9.19 -4.83
CA GLY A 168 -0.84 -9.18 -5.54
C GLY A 168 -0.46 -10.57 -6.01
N GLN A 169 0.11 -10.72 -7.19
CA GLN A 169 0.66 -11.99 -7.63
C GLN A 169 2.04 -12.20 -7.01
N VAL A 170 2.25 -13.31 -6.31
CA VAL A 170 3.50 -13.56 -5.58
C VAL A 170 4.45 -14.51 -6.31
N ILE A 171 3.98 -15.24 -7.32
CA ILE A 171 4.84 -15.91 -8.31
C ILE A 171 5.18 -14.94 -9.45
N THR A 172 6.02 -15.34 -10.41
CA THR A 172 6.33 -14.54 -11.59
C THR A 172 5.05 -14.08 -12.28
N HIS A 173 4.86 -12.76 -12.42
CA HIS A 173 3.60 -12.17 -12.88
C HIS A 173 3.17 -12.74 -14.24
N PHE A 174 1.87 -13.04 -14.41
CA PHE A 174 1.33 -13.75 -15.58
C PHE A 174 1.66 -13.05 -16.92
N ASN A 175 1.64 -11.71 -16.97
CA ASN A 175 2.02 -10.96 -18.16
C ASN A 175 3.54 -10.99 -18.43
N VAL A 176 4.37 -11.15 -17.41
CA VAL A 176 5.80 -11.40 -17.57
C VAL A 176 6.02 -12.80 -18.20
N ARG A 177 5.29 -13.82 -17.72
CA ARG A 177 5.32 -15.17 -18.31
C ARG A 177 4.86 -15.14 -19.77
N LYS A 178 3.75 -14.47 -20.05
CA LYS A 178 3.22 -14.27 -21.41
C LYS A 178 4.22 -13.58 -22.33
N ALA A 179 4.89 -12.51 -21.88
CA ALA A 179 5.91 -11.80 -22.63
C ALA A 179 7.14 -12.69 -22.96
N ARG A 180 7.36 -13.75 -22.17
CA ARG A 180 8.40 -14.77 -22.40
C ARG A 180 7.91 -15.97 -23.23
N GLY A 181 6.69 -15.92 -23.80
CA GLY A 181 6.10 -17.01 -24.58
C GLY A 181 5.58 -18.17 -23.75
N LEU A 182 5.42 -18.01 -22.43
CA LEU A 182 4.89 -19.04 -21.54
C LEU A 182 3.38 -18.86 -21.34
N SER A 183 2.70 -19.95 -20.99
CA SER A 183 1.29 -19.90 -20.59
C SER A 183 1.13 -19.06 -19.30
N SER A 184 0.09 -18.26 -19.23
CA SER A 184 -0.30 -17.55 -17.99
C SER A 184 -0.64 -18.51 -16.83
N LEU A 185 -0.90 -19.78 -17.11
CA LEU A 185 -1.19 -20.82 -16.12
C LEU A 185 0.06 -21.62 -15.70
N THR A 186 1.22 -21.44 -16.36
CA THR A 186 2.46 -22.13 -15.97
C THR A 186 2.99 -21.54 -14.67
N PRO A 187 3.05 -22.29 -13.55
CA PRO A 187 3.63 -21.78 -12.33
C PRO A 187 5.14 -21.56 -12.50
N MET A 188 5.62 -20.38 -12.10
CA MET A 188 7.03 -20.03 -12.21
C MET A 188 7.42 -19.10 -11.07
N VAL A 189 8.60 -19.34 -10.49
CA VAL A 189 9.19 -18.47 -9.45
C VAL A 189 10.63 -18.19 -9.85
N ASP A 190 10.91 -16.94 -10.17
CA ASP A 190 12.25 -16.45 -10.48
C ASP A 190 12.53 -15.10 -9.81
N ASP A 191 13.57 -14.40 -10.22
CA ASP A 191 13.98 -13.10 -9.65
C ASP A 191 13.00 -11.95 -9.93
N THR A 192 11.92 -12.20 -10.69
CA THR A 192 10.79 -11.27 -10.85
C THR A 192 9.57 -11.67 -10.01
N ALA A 193 9.69 -12.69 -9.16
CA ALA A 193 8.63 -13.17 -8.28
C ALA A 193 8.83 -12.67 -6.84
N PRO A 194 7.83 -12.06 -6.19
CA PRO A 194 7.92 -11.71 -4.77
C PRO A 194 8.31 -12.89 -3.86
N LEU A 195 7.77 -14.08 -4.13
CA LEU A 195 8.01 -15.30 -3.38
C LEU A 195 9.49 -15.70 -3.33
N TYR A 196 10.29 -15.30 -4.34
CA TYR A 196 11.73 -15.53 -4.39
C TYR A 196 12.49 -14.77 -3.30
N TYR A 197 11.93 -13.66 -2.79
CA TYR A 197 12.57 -12.74 -1.85
C TYR A 197 11.99 -12.78 -0.43
N VAL A 198 11.30 -13.88 -0.07
CA VAL A 198 10.77 -14.05 1.28
C VAL A 198 11.90 -13.89 2.30
N ARG A 199 11.67 -13.02 3.28
CA ARG A 199 12.61 -12.71 4.35
C ARG A 199 11.88 -12.30 5.63
N LYS A 200 12.60 -12.20 6.73
CA LYS A 200 12.07 -11.58 7.95
C LYS A 200 11.91 -10.07 7.72
N LEU A 201 10.75 -9.54 8.11
CA LEU A 201 10.41 -8.13 8.06
C LEU A 201 10.27 -7.55 9.48
N PRO A 202 10.74 -6.32 9.72
CA PRO A 202 10.54 -5.65 11.02
C PRO A 202 9.15 -5.01 11.13
N MET A 203 8.42 -4.82 10.01
CA MET A 203 7.12 -4.15 9.98
C MET A 203 5.98 -5.09 9.64
N PRO A 204 4.74 -4.71 9.94
CA PRO A 204 3.55 -5.45 9.55
C PRO A 204 3.40 -5.61 8.03
N PHE A 205 2.96 -6.80 7.60
CA PHE A 205 2.72 -7.15 6.22
C PHE A 205 1.34 -7.83 6.11
N VAL A 206 0.39 -7.17 5.48
CA VAL A 206 -1.01 -7.61 5.48
C VAL A 206 -1.46 -7.95 4.06
N LEU A 207 -1.53 -9.23 3.77
CA LEU A 207 -2.06 -9.76 2.53
C LEU A 207 -3.59 -9.66 2.55
N LEU A 208 -4.14 -9.12 1.49
CA LEU A 208 -5.58 -8.95 1.29
C LEU A 208 -5.98 -9.64 -0.01
N SER A 209 -6.82 -10.64 0.04
CA SER A 209 -7.31 -11.39 -1.11
C SER A 209 -8.83 -11.33 -1.18
N GLY A 210 -9.38 -11.42 -2.37
CA GLY A 210 -10.80 -11.73 -2.55
C GLY A 210 -11.11 -13.15 -2.11
N ASP A 211 -12.36 -13.54 -2.31
CA ASP A 211 -12.85 -14.90 -2.10
C ASP A 211 -12.11 -15.87 -3.04
N ARG A 212 -11.62 -16.99 -2.51
CA ARG A 212 -10.84 -17.97 -3.27
C ARG A 212 -11.57 -18.53 -4.49
N GLU A 213 -12.88 -18.64 -4.42
CA GLU A 213 -13.72 -19.17 -5.51
C GLU A 213 -13.99 -18.10 -6.60
N LEU A 214 -13.77 -16.80 -6.28
CA LEU A 214 -14.05 -15.67 -7.16
C LEU A 214 -12.78 -14.97 -7.66
N GLU A 215 -11.63 -15.28 -7.08
CA GLU A 215 -10.33 -14.70 -7.45
C GLU A 215 -9.77 -15.24 -8.77
N LEU A 216 -8.77 -14.56 -9.31
CA LEU A 216 -8.10 -14.93 -10.55
C LEU A 216 -7.10 -16.08 -10.34
N TYR A 217 -7.19 -17.13 -11.17
CA TYR A 217 -6.12 -18.10 -11.44
C TYR A 217 -5.32 -18.63 -10.22
N GLY A 218 -5.97 -19.05 -9.14
CA GLY A 218 -5.26 -19.55 -7.95
C GLY A 218 -4.56 -18.45 -7.15
N ARG A 219 -4.99 -17.19 -7.29
CA ARG A 219 -4.40 -16.05 -6.61
C ARG A 219 -4.45 -16.17 -5.09
N TYR A 220 -5.54 -16.67 -4.55
CA TYR A 220 -5.65 -16.91 -3.11
C TYR A 220 -4.64 -17.97 -2.66
N GLU A 221 -4.49 -19.06 -3.39
CA GLU A 221 -3.57 -20.15 -3.08
C GLU A 221 -2.10 -19.68 -3.12
N GLU A 222 -1.74 -18.85 -4.10
CA GLU A 222 -0.43 -18.22 -4.16
C GLU A 222 -0.17 -17.41 -2.89
N GLN A 223 -1.12 -16.56 -2.48
CA GLN A 223 -0.99 -15.72 -1.29
C GLN A 223 -1.01 -16.54 0.00
N ALA A 224 -1.80 -17.61 0.08
CA ALA A 224 -1.83 -18.50 1.24
C ALA A 224 -0.50 -19.25 1.41
N TYR A 225 0.10 -19.71 0.31
CA TYR A 225 1.42 -20.32 0.33
C TYR A 225 2.49 -19.29 0.73
N PHE A 226 2.47 -18.10 0.14
CA PHE A 226 3.38 -17.02 0.48
C PHE A 226 3.26 -16.62 1.95
N TRP A 227 2.04 -16.46 2.47
CA TRP A 227 1.80 -16.22 3.90
C TRP A 227 2.44 -17.31 4.78
N ARG A 228 2.29 -18.60 4.40
CA ARG A 228 2.92 -19.70 5.12
C ARG A 228 4.44 -19.56 5.14
N MET A 229 5.04 -19.22 4.01
CA MET A 229 6.49 -19.00 3.93
C MET A 229 6.94 -17.82 4.79
N MET A 230 6.17 -16.72 4.81
CA MET A 230 6.42 -15.58 5.69
C MET A 230 6.37 -15.97 7.17
N GLN A 231 5.41 -16.81 7.58
CA GLN A 231 5.33 -17.34 8.96
C GLN A 231 6.58 -18.18 9.33
N LEU A 232 7.04 -19.03 8.42
CA LEU A 232 8.25 -19.83 8.62
C LEU A 232 9.51 -18.97 8.73
N HIS A 233 9.53 -17.77 8.17
CA HIS A 233 10.58 -16.76 8.34
C HIS A 233 10.34 -15.83 9.54
N GLN A 234 9.52 -16.26 10.51
CA GLN A 234 9.26 -15.56 11.78
C GLN A 234 8.64 -14.16 11.61
N ASN A 235 7.75 -14.00 10.61
CA ASN A 235 6.98 -12.79 10.42
C ASN A 235 5.65 -12.85 11.19
N ASP A 236 5.69 -12.67 12.51
CA ASP A 236 4.51 -12.79 13.39
C ASP A 236 3.42 -11.75 13.10
N GLN A 237 3.77 -10.64 12.43
CA GLN A 237 2.85 -9.60 11.99
C GLN A 237 2.53 -9.68 10.49
N CYS A 238 2.76 -10.84 9.86
CA CYS A 238 2.24 -11.13 8.55
C CYS A 238 0.84 -11.76 8.68
N LEU A 239 -0.18 -11.06 8.18
CA LEU A 239 -1.58 -11.50 8.22
C LEU A 239 -2.08 -11.78 6.81
N LEU A 240 -3.02 -12.71 6.67
CA LEU A 240 -3.76 -12.95 5.44
C LEU A 240 -5.26 -12.79 5.73
N TYR A 241 -5.91 -11.94 4.96
CA TYR A 241 -7.37 -11.77 4.93
C TYR A 241 -7.91 -12.28 3.61
N GLU A 242 -8.91 -13.15 3.69
CA GLU A 242 -9.77 -13.53 2.61
C GLU A 242 -11.10 -12.79 2.77
N MET A 243 -11.56 -12.12 1.73
CA MET A 243 -12.82 -11.37 1.73
C MET A 243 -13.89 -12.19 1.04
N ASP A 244 -14.60 -12.98 1.83
CA ASP A 244 -15.69 -13.86 1.42
C ASP A 244 -16.75 -13.09 0.62
N GLY A 245 -17.13 -13.62 -0.55
CA GLY A 245 -18.09 -13.01 -1.47
C GLY A 245 -17.57 -11.85 -2.34
N TYR A 246 -16.29 -11.47 -2.21
CA TYR A 246 -15.67 -10.42 -3.04
C TYR A 246 -14.78 -11.01 -4.12
N ASP A 247 -15.02 -10.62 -5.38
CA ASP A 247 -14.15 -10.99 -6.49
C ASP A 247 -12.88 -10.12 -6.54
N HIS A 248 -12.00 -10.41 -7.52
CA HIS A 248 -10.76 -9.67 -7.72
C HIS A 248 -10.96 -8.16 -7.89
N GLY A 249 -12.04 -7.74 -8.55
CA GLY A 249 -12.28 -6.33 -8.88
C GLY A 249 -12.84 -5.53 -7.72
N ASN A 250 -13.70 -6.12 -6.91
CA ASN A 250 -14.44 -5.42 -5.84
C ASN A 250 -13.83 -5.62 -4.43
N MET A 251 -12.90 -6.55 -4.24
CA MET A 251 -12.25 -6.81 -2.96
C MET A 251 -11.55 -5.58 -2.34
N PRO A 252 -11.03 -4.60 -3.13
CA PRO A 252 -10.38 -3.43 -2.54
C PRO A 252 -11.32 -2.60 -1.66
N GLU A 253 -12.62 -2.58 -1.94
CA GLU A 253 -13.60 -1.83 -1.14
C GLU A 253 -13.60 -2.28 0.33
N ALA A 254 -13.67 -3.60 0.56
CA ALA A 254 -13.58 -4.16 1.90
C ALA A 254 -12.16 -4.07 2.47
N GLY A 255 -11.15 -4.34 1.64
CA GLY A 255 -9.74 -4.34 2.01
C GLY A 255 -9.25 -2.97 2.49
N HIS A 256 -9.68 -1.87 1.90
CA HIS A 256 -9.33 -0.51 2.35
C HIS A 256 -9.77 -0.25 3.79
N LYS A 257 -10.94 -0.75 4.21
CA LYS A 257 -11.43 -0.61 5.60
C LYS A 257 -10.51 -1.34 6.58
N ILE A 258 -10.06 -2.54 6.20
CA ILE A 258 -9.08 -3.34 6.97
C ILE A 258 -7.74 -2.59 7.05
N MET A 259 -7.24 -2.08 5.92
CA MET A 259 -5.99 -1.34 5.86
C MET A 259 -6.02 -0.09 6.75
N VAL A 260 -7.06 0.75 6.67
CA VAL A 260 -7.19 1.96 7.51
C VAL A 260 -7.18 1.60 9.00
N ARG A 261 -7.87 0.53 9.40
CA ARG A 261 -7.85 0.04 10.78
C ARG A 261 -6.43 -0.32 11.24
N HIS A 262 -5.70 -1.07 10.41
CA HIS A 262 -4.33 -1.48 10.74
C HIS A 262 -3.36 -0.29 10.76
N ILE A 263 -3.45 0.64 9.80
CA ILE A 263 -2.64 1.86 9.80
C ILE A 263 -2.81 2.62 11.13
N LYS A 264 -4.04 2.81 11.60
CA LYS A 264 -4.31 3.45 12.89
C LYS A 264 -3.67 2.68 14.05
N THR A 265 -3.83 1.36 14.07
CA THR A 265 -3.24 0.49 15.10
C THR A 265 -1.71 0.59 15.14
N ILE A 266 -1.07 0.59 13.96
CA ILE A 266 0.39 0.73 13.83
C ILE A 266 0.85 2.12 14.28
N CYS A 267 0.15 3.18 13.86
CA CYS A 267 0.47 4.55 14.27
C CYS A 267 0.31 4.79 15.78
N ASP A 268 -0.55 4.02 16.45
CA ASP A 268 -0.68 3.99 17.91
C ASP A 268 0.44 3.19 18.61
N GLY A 269 1.41 2.65 17.89
CA GLY A 269 2.48 1.82 18.43
C GLY A 269 2.04 0.43 18.88
N LYS A 270 0.89 -0.05 18.44
CA LYS A 270 0.31 -1.34 18.81
C LYS A 270 0.61 -2.41 17.75
N LYS A 271 0.77 -3.67 18.20
CA LYS A 271 0.85 -4.81 17.28
C LYS A 271 -0.51 -5.06 16.62
N ILE A 272 -0.47 -5.36 15.31
CA ILE A 272 -1.68 -5.76 14.59
C ILE A 272 -2.06 -7.20 14.93
N LYS A 273 -3.37 -7.44 14.90
CA LYS A 273 -3.97 -8.77 15.07
C LYS A 273 -5.11 -8.92 14.06
N ARG A 274 -5.39 -10.16 13.71
CA ARG A 274 -6.51 -10.52 12.83
C ARG A 274 -7.85 -10.19 13.48
#